data_4e4216483435b9cb92570da4b024a966
#
_entry.id   4e4216483435b9cb92570da4b024a966
#
_cell.length_a   1.000
_cell.length_b   1.000
_cell.length_c   1.000
_cell.angle_alpha   90.00
_cell.angle_beta   90.00
_cell.angle_gamma   90.00
#
_symmetry.space_group_name_H-M   'P 1'
#
loop_
_entity.id
_entity.type
_entity.pdbx_description
1 polymer ?
#
loop_
_entity_poly.entity_id
_entity_poly.type
_entity_poly.pdbx_seq_one_letter_code
_entity_poly.pdbx_strand_id
1 'polypeptide(L)'
;MKERADRPRRILVVGQNVRHIAASASRAGHHVFAADCYNDLDLVEAAIGSHLLDADPSIPGDLERSARHLIREVVEMDQIDGMVLGPGIEDMRAQGARVLNNPPEKTSTVSDKLWLAGWLEEEGFASVPTRSIAEAGDLQGFPLMVKPRRGAGGFDNRQIFTGEELAGVGGDLIVQEMVEGTPASVSVVADGEEAVAVSANEQLIGTDWLGGTGFRYCGNITPLDRPRYDAVIAEMMEIGEEITERLRLVGSNGIDFILAESGPLVLEVNPRFQGSLDAVEISTGMNLFQAHLLSFEGQLPERPKPRGFGARGILFADGDLGICADLRSVTPWVADVPRPGSMAKRGDPVVSILSCGKEKSTAVDLLRGRRGRILRACRRLRTASPGDYAV
;
A
#
# COMPACT_ATOMS: atom_id res chain seq x y z
N MET A 1 -4.17 -20.02 -27.69
CA MET A 1 -4.21 -19.46 -26.34
C MET A 1 -3.48 -18.12 -26.21
N LYS A 2 -2.41 -17.83 -26.97
CA LYS A 2 -1.71 -16.51 -26.92
C LYS A 2 -2.57 -15.30 -27.30
N GLU A 3 -3.54 -15.45 -28.21
CA GLU A 3 -4.40 -14.32 -28.66
C GLU A 3 -5.39 -13.79 -27.63
N ARG A 4 -5.70 -14.52 -26.55
CA ARG A 4 -6.58 -14.03 -25.45
C ARG A 4 -5.89 -13.14 -24.44
N ALA A 5 -4.56 -13.27 -24.27
CA ALA A 5 -3.78 -12.51 -23.30
C ALA A 5 -3.57 -11.04 -23.71
N ASP A 6 -3.62 -10.73 -25.01
CA ASP A 6 -3.32 -9.40 -25.58
C ASP A 6 -4.55 -8.51 -25.82
N ARG A 7 -5.77 -9.02 -25.57
CA ARG A 7 -7.00 -8.24 -25.83
C ARG A 7 -7.24 -7.25 -24.68
N PRO A 8 -7.48 -5.95 -24.97
CA PRO A 8 -7.98 -5.00 -23.99
C PRO A 8 -9.21 -5.54 -23.25
N ARG A 9 -9.20 -5.49 -21.93
CA ARG A 9 -10.32 -5.89 -21.07
C ARG A 9 -10.94 -4.66 -20.43
N ARG A 10 -12.23 -4.75 -20.11
CA ARG A 10 -12.94 -3.75 -19.33
C ARG A 10 -12.78 -4.12 -17.85
N ILE A 11 -11.99 -3.35 -17.13
CA ILE A 11 -11.61 -3.62 -15.74
C ILE A 11 -12.23 -2.59 -14.84
N LEU A 12 -12.93 -3.03 -13.81
CA LEU A 12 -13.41 -2.19 -12.71
C LEU A 12 -12.46 -2.28 -11.52
N VAL A 13 -11.96 -1.15 -11.03
CA VAL A 13 -11.09 -1.07 -9.85
C VAL A 13 -11.76 -0.20 -8.79
N VAL A 14 -12.03 -0.77 -7.62
CA VAL A 14 -12.77 -0.09 -6.53
C VAL A 14 -12.02 -0.25 -5.21
N GLY A 15 -11.94 0.80 -4.39
CA GLY A 15 -11.30 0.75 -3.07
C GLY A 15 -11.14 2.14 -2.44
N GLN A 16 -10.45 2.23 -1.32
CA GLN A 16 -10.22 3.51 -0.66
C GLN A 16 -9.34 4.46 -1.50
N ASN A 17 -8.25 3.97 -2.07
CA ASN A 17 -7.39 4.65 -3.04
C ASN A 17 -6.92 3.63 -4.08
N VAL A 18 -7.30 3.81 -5.33
CA VAL A 18 -7.02 2.84 -6.40
C VAL A 18 -6.28 3.44 -7.60
N ARG A 19 -5.88 4.70 -7.54
CA ARG A 19 -5.22 5.39 -8.64
C ARG A 19 -4.03 4.59 -9.19
N HIS A 20 -3.16 4.05 -8.33
CA HIS A 20 -1.96 3.29 -8.73
C HIS A 20 -2.32 2.02 -9.51
N ILE A 21 -3.37 1.29 -9.09
CA ILE A 21 -3.87 0.09 -9.77
C ILE A 21 -4.49 0.45 -11.11
N ALA A 22 -5.38 1.46 -11.13
CA ALA A 22 -6.05 1.94 -12.32
C ALA A 22 -5.04 2.45 -13.38
N ALA A 23 -4.05 3.22 -12.95
CA ALA A 23 -3.00 3.71 -13.85
C ALA A 23 -2.13 2.58 -14.42
N SER A 24 -1.82 1.55 -13.63
CA SER A 24 -1.09 0.37 -14.11
C SER A 24 -1.92 -0.41 -15.14
N ALA A 25 -3.20 -0.64 -14.86
CA ALA A 25 -4.13 -1.31 -15.78
C ALA A 25 -4.30 -0.54 -17.11
N SER A 26 -4.41 0.79 -17.03
CA SER A 26 -4.50 1.66 -18.21
C SER A 26 -3.21 1.61 -19.05
N ARG A 27 -2.03 1.63 -18.41
CA ARG A 27 -0.73 1.46 -19.10
C ARG A 27 -0.58 0.09 -19.76
N ALA A 28 -1.25 -0.95 -19.24
CA ALA A 28 -1.35 -2.26 -19.89
C ALA A 28 -2.32 -2.29 -21.09
N GLY A 29 -2.99 -1.18 -21.39
CA GLY A 29 -3.91 -1.07 -22.54
C GLY A 29 -5.34 -1.50 -22.21
N HIS A 30 -5.72 -1.67 -20.95
CA HIS A 30 -7.08 -2.02 -20.55
C HIS A 30 -8.00 -0.80 -20.48
N HIS A 31 -9.28 -1.00 -20.66
CA HIS A 31 -10.33 -0.01 -20.46
C HIS A 31 -10.74 -0.01 -18.99
N VAL A 32 -10.29 0.99 -18.24
CA VAL A 32 -10.44 1.04 -16.79
C VAL A 32 -11.67 1.86 -16.38
N PHE A 33 -12.51 1.28 -15.54
CA PHE A 33 -13.48 1.98 -14.70
C PHE A 33 -12.91 2.00 -13.28
N ALA A 34 -13.01 3.12 -12.59
CA ALA A 34 -12.42 3.25 -11.28
C ALA A 34 -13.34 3.99 -10.31
N ALA A 35 -13.27 3.61 -9.02
CA ALA A 35 -13.95 4.32 -7.97
C ALA A 35 -13.15 4.30 -6.68
N ASP A 36 -12.91 5.48 -6.10
CA ASP A 36 -12.26 5.61 -4.80
C ASP A 36 -12.74 6.85 -4.03
N CYS A 37 -12.22 7.03 -2.82
CA CYS A 37 -12.62 8.14 -1.94
C CYS A 37 -12.01 9.50 -2.32
N TYR A 38 -11.16 9.57 -3.36
CA TYR A 38 -10.44 10.81 -3.71
C TYR A 38 -10.79 11.31 -5.10
N ASN A 39 -11.00 10.41 -6.06
CA ASN A 39 -11.24 10.71 -7.47
C ASN A 39 -10.23 11.75 -8.01
N ASP A 40 -8.97 11.49 -7.75
CA ASP A 40 -7.83 12.33 -8.08
C ASP A 40 -7.73 12.61 -9.59
N LEU A 41 -7.08 13.71 -9.98
CA LEU A 41 -6.99 14.12 -11.38
C LEU A 41 -6.35 13.06 -12.27
N ASP A 42 -5.31 12.38 -11.79
CA ASP A 42 -4.61 11.34 -12.52
C ASP A 42 -5.37 9.99 -12.51
N LEU A 43 -6.26 9.74 -11.55
CA LEU A 43 -7.22 8.65 -11.64
C LEU A 43 -8.23 8.89 -12.75
N VAL A 44 -8.80 10.11 -12.83
CA VAL A 44 -9.75 10.51 -13.88
C VAL A 44 -9.13 10.37 -15.28
N GLU A 45 -7.84 10.67 -15.43
CA GLU A 45 -7.14 10.52 -16.71
C GLU A 45 -6.84 9.06 -17.05
N ALA A 46 -6.55 8.22 -16.06
CA ALA A 46 -6.26 6.82 -16.26
C ALA A 46 -7.50 5.97 -16.60
N ALA A 47 -8.69 6.41 -16.18
CA ALA A 47 -9.93 5.67 -16.32
C ALA A 47 -10.81 6.24 -17.45
N ILE A 48 -11.53 5.35 -18.16
CA ILE A 48 -12.58 5.78 -19.11
C ILE A 48 -13.87 6.18 -18.41
N GLY A 49 -14.05 5.76 -17.16
CA GLY A 49 -15.09 6.19 -16.23
C GLY A 49 -14.57 6.18 -14.82
N SER A 50 -14.72 7.29 -14.08
CA SER A 50 -14.27 7.39 -12.69
C SER A 50 -15.37 7.95 -11.81
N HIS A 51 -15.46 7.44 -10.57
CA HIS A 51 -16.48 7.80 -9.61
C HIS A 51 -15.85 8.09 -8.25
N LEU A 52 -16.35 9.11 -7.57
CA LEU A 52 -16.06 9.36 -6.17
C LEU A 52 -16.95 8.46 -5.31
N LEU A 53 -16.36 7.67 -4.43
CA LEU A 53 -17.08 6.95 -3.39
C LEU A 53 -17.45 7.93 -2.27
N ASP A 54 -18.73 8.09 -2.03
CA ASP A 54 -19.25 8.87 -0.88
C ASP A 54 -19.16 7.97 0.37
N ALA A 55 -17.99 7.94 0.96
CA ALA A 55 -17.68 7.11 2.12
C ALA A 55 -16.65 7.79 3.01
N ASP A 56 -16.82 7.63 4.32
CA ASP A 56 -15.81 7.95 5.32
C ASP A 56 -15.08 6.64 5.73
N PRO A 57 -13.80 6.45 5.33
CA PRO A 57 -13.06 5.24 5.66
C PRO A 57 -12.84 5.03 7.17
N SER A 58 -13.03 6.06 7.99
CA SER A 58 -12.96 5.95 9.46
C SER A 58 -14.21 5.30 10.07
N ILE A 59 -15.31 5.24 9.31
CA ILE A 59 -16.57 4.61 9.75
C ILE A 59 -16.59 3.15 9.29
N PRO A 60 -16.61 2.18 10.20
CA PRO A 60 -16.62 0.76 9.84
C PRO A 60 -17.77 0.40 8.88
N GLY A 61 -17.42 -0.25 7.77
CA GLY A 61 -18.37 -0.74 6.76
C GLY A 61 -18.96 0.34 5.83
N ASP A 62 -18.61 1.61 5.98
CA ASP A 62 -19.12 2.68 5.13
C ASP A 62 -18.56 2.59 3.71
N LEU A 63 -17.25 2.40 3.59
CA LEU A 63 -16.58 2.18 2.31
C LEU A 63 -17.15 0.96 1.56
N GLU A 64 -17.34 -0.15 2.27
CA GLU A 64 -17.91 -1.38 1.68
C GLU A 64 -19.34 -1.15 1.16
N ARG A 65 -20.16 -0.44 1.91
CA ARG A 65 -21.55 -0.13 1.53
C ARG A 65 -21.62 0.74 0.28
N SER A 66 -20.82 1.82 0.23
CA SER A 66 -20.72 2.71 -0.93
C SER A 66 -20.18 1.95 -2.15
N ALA A 67 -19.12 1.16 -1.98
CA ALA A 67 -18.56 0.34 -3.04
C ALA A 67 -19.56 -0.67 -3.61
N ARG A 68 -20.33 -1.37 -2.77
CA ARG A 68 -21.36 -2.34 -3.21
C ARG A 68 -22.45 -1.69 -4.06
N HIS A 69 -22.85 -0.48 -3.72
CA HIS A 69 -23.85 0.26 -4.49
C HIS A 69 -23.30 0.59 -5.88
N LEU A 70 -22.14 1.20 -5.95
CA LEU A 70 -21.51 1.59 -7.21
C LEU A 70 -21.16 0.39 -8.12
N ILE A 71 -20.64 -0.69 -7.55
CA ILE A 71 -20.31 -1.89 -8.32
C ILE A 71 -21.55 -2.40 -9.07
N ARG A 72 -22.73 -2.44 -8.42
CA ARG A 72 -23.98 -2.85 -9.08
C ARG A 72 -24.34 -1.93 -10.24
N GLU A 73 -24.28 -0.62 -10.04
CA GLU A 73 -24.59 0.35 -11.10
C GLU A 73 -23.64 0.22 -12.30
N VAL A 74 -22.34 0.15 -12.06
CA VAL A 74 -21.35 0.04 -13.15
C VAL A 74 -21.46 -1.28 -13.90
N VAL A 75 -21.67 -2.39 -13.20
CA VAL A 75 -21.79 -3.71 -13.81
C VAL A 75 -23.10 -3.83 -14.63
N GLU A 76 -24.19 -3.18 -14.21
CA GLU A 76 -25.45 -3.14 -14.97
C GLU A 76 -25.35 -2.28 -16.23
N MET A 77 -24.55 -1.21 -16.21
CA MET A 77 -24.42 -0.29 -17.36
C MET A 77 -23.33 -0.71 -18.34
N ASP A 78 -22.29 -1.37 -17.86
CA ASP A 78 -21.08 -1.68 -18.60
C ASP A 78 -20.73 -3.18 -18.54
N GLN A 79 -20.27 -3.72 -19.68
CA GLN A 79 -19.76 -5.11 -19.72
C GLN A 79 -18.37 -5.15 -19.07
N ILE A 80 -18.28 -5.52 -17.79
CA ILE A 80 -17.03 -5.64 -17.06
C ILE A 80 -16.48 -7.06 -17.17
N ASP A 81 -15.26 -7.20 -17.71
CA ASP A 81 -14.57 -8.49 -17.87
C ASP A 81 -13.94 -8.97 -16.55
N GLY A 82 -13.51 -8.04 -15.70
CA GLY A 82 -12.89 -8.33 -14.43
C GLY A 82 -12.94 -7.16 -13.45
N MET A 83 -12.88 -7.47 -12.16
CA MET A 83 -12.96 -6.50 -11.08
C MET A 83 -11.80 -6.71 -10.10
N VAL A 84 -11.15 -5.63 -9.69
CA VAL A 84 -10.15 -5.61 -8.63
C VAL A 84 -10.68 -4.80 -7.46
N LEU A 85 -10.75 -5.42 -6.30
CA LEU A 85 -11.07 -4.78 -5.03
C LEU A 85 -9.76 -4.33 -4.37
N GLY A 86 -9.60 -3.03 -4.26
CA GLY A 86 -8.41 -2.39 -3.73
C GLY A 86 -8.43 -2.24 -2.21
N PRO A 87 -7.48 -1.45 -1.65
CA PRO A 87 -7.33 -1.27 -0.21
C PRO A 87 -8.63 -0.86 0.49
N GLY A 88 -8.90 -1.53 1.61
CA GLY A 88 -10.05 -1.29 2.49
C GLY A 88 -11.31 -2.08 2.19
N ILE A 89 -11.35 -2.80 1.05
CA ILE A 89 -12.44 -3.71 0.66
C ILE A 89 -11.95 -4.97 -0.05
N GLU A 90 -10.67 -5.30 0.08
CA GLU A 90 -10.03 -6.43 -0.59
C GLU A 90 -10.61 -7.80 -0.23
N ASP A 91 -11.25 -7.92 0.93
CA ASP A 91 -11.95 -9.11 1.40
C ASP A 91 -13.49 -9.03 1.22
N MET A 92 -13.99 -8.00 0.55
CA MET A 92 -15.41 -7.86 0.26
C MET A 92 -15.87 -8.90 -0.76
N ARG A 93 -17.03 -9.50 -0.55
CA ARG A 93 -17.70 -10.31 -1.58
C ARG A 93 -18.40 -9.41 -2.59
N ALA A 94 -18.03 -9.48 -3.85
CA ALA A 94 -18.68 -8.76 -4.96
C ALA A 94 -19.26 -9.72 -5.99
N GLN A 95 -20.22 -9.26 -6.77
CA GLN A 95 -20.92 -10.02 -7.80
C GLN A 95 -21.01 -9.21 -9.10
N GLY A 96 -21.33 -9.88 -10.20
CA GLY A 96 -21.58 -9.25 -11.50
C GLY A 96 -20.40 -9.26 -12.47
N ALA A 97 -19.17 -9.42 -11.98
CA ALA A 97 -17.99 -9.64 -12.82
C ALA A 97 -17.01 -10.60 -12.11
N ARG A 98 -16.03 -11.12 -12.85
CA ARG A 98 -14.97 -11.95 -12.25
C ARG A 98 -14.12 -11.11 -11.32
N VAL A 99 -14.12 -11.45 -10.02
CA VAL A 99 -13.24 -10.81 -9.04
C VAL A 99 -11.82 -11.35 -9.21
N LEU A 100 -10.87 -10.44 -9.36
CA LEU A 100 -9.43 -10.69 -9.54
C LEU A 100 -8.71 -10.34 -8.23
N ASN A 101 -9.09 -11.01 -7.15
CA ASN A 101 -8.50 -10.93 -5.83
C ASN A 101 -8.34 -12.33 -5.25
N ASN A 102 -7.59 -12.45 -4.19
CA ASN A 102 -7.63 -13.63 -3.33
C ASN A 102 -9.07 -13.85 -2.80
N PRO A 103 -9.49 -15.10 -2.54
CA PRO A 103 -10.82 -15.34 -1.95
C PRO A 103 -11.02 -14.53 -0.66
N PRO A 104 -12.20 -13.94 -0.43
CA PRO A 104 -12.46 -13.05 0.71
C PRO A 104 -12.09 -13.66 2.06
N GLU A 105 -12.42 -14.93 2.28
CA GLU A 105 -12.12 -15.65 3.52
C GLU A 105 -10.61 -15.80 3.72
N LYS A 106 -9.88 -16.08 2.64
CA LYS A 106 -8.42 -16.20 2.67
C LYS A 106 -7.78 -14.84 2.96
N THR A 107 -8.22 -13.80 2.27
CA THR A 107 -7.77 -12.41 2.49
C THR A 107 -8.00 -12.01 3.93
N SER A 108 -9.20 -12.21 4.45
CA SER A 108 -9.55 -11.88 5.83
C SER A 108 -8.72 -12.66 6.85
N THR A 109 -8.45 -13.97 6.61
CA THR A 109 -7.63 -14.79 7.50
C THR A 109 -6.16 -14.34 7.47
N VAL A 110 -5.57 -14.17 6.30
CA VAL A 110 -4.15 -13.84 6.15
C VAL A 110 -3.84 -12.41 6.64
N SER A 111 -4.79 -11.48 6.51
CA SER A 111 -4.65 -10.10 7.00
C SER A 111 -4.82 -9.97 8.52
N ASP A 112 -5.21 -11.04 9.21
CA ASP A 112 -5.28 -11.10 10.67
C ASP A 112 -3.89 -11.35 11.25
N LYS A 113 -3.28 -10.30 11.81
CA LYS A 113 -1.88 -10.33 12.29
C LYS A 113 -1.65 -11.35 13.42
N LEU A 114 -2.68 -11.63 14.23
CA LEU A 114 -2.55 -12.62 15.31
C LEU A 114 -2.58 -14.04 14.77
N TRP A 115 -3.50 -14.31 13.84
CA TRP A 115 -3.57 -15.61 13.16
C TRP A 115 -2.28 -15.85 12.35
N LEU A 116 -1.82 -14.85 11.60
CA LEU A 116 -0.61 -14.96 10.79
C LEU A 116 0.62 -15.25 11.65
N ALA A 117 0.77 -14.58 12.80
CA ALA A 117 1.89 -14.82 13.70
C ALA A 117 1.93 -16.29 14.19
N GLY A 118 0.78 -16.85 14.60
CA GLY A 118 0.68 -18.25 14.99
C GLY A 118 1.03 -19.18 13.83
N TRP A 119 0.51 -18.92 12.64
CA TRP A 119 0.80 -19.70 11.45
C TRP A 119 2.30 -19.65 11.07
N LEU A 120 2.93 -18.47 11.14
CA LEU A 120 4.37 -18.33 10.87
C LEU A 120 5.23 -19.10 11.86
N GLU A 121 4.86 -19.11 13.15
CA GLU A 121 5.52 -19.91 14.18
C GLU A 121 5.37 -21.42 13.92
N GLU A 122 4.17 -21.88 13.56
CA GLU A 122 3.88 -23.28 13.25
C GLU A 122 4.65 -23.77 12.01
N GLU A 123 4.76 -22.92 10.98
CA GLU A 123 5.48 -23.22 9.73
C GLU A 123 6.99 -23.01 9.82
N GLY A 124 7.49 -22.46 10.95
CA GLY A 124 8.90 -22.27 11.22
C GLY A 124 9.56 -21.05 10.53
N PHE A 125 8.75 -20.07 10.11
CA PHE A 125 9.26 -18.81 9.58
C PHE A 125 9.72 -17.88 10.68
N ALA A 126 10.87 -17.22 10.48
CA ALA A 126 11.31 -16.17 11.37
C ALA A 126 10.37 -14.96 11.28
N SER A 127 9.72 -14.62 12.38
CA SER A 127 8.76 -13.53 12.48
C SER A 127 8.95 -12.73 13.75
N VAL A 128 8.39 -11.52 13.80
CA VAL A 128 8.41 -10.72 15.03
C VAL A 128 7.40 -11.30 16.01
N PRO A 129 7.83 -11.67 17.25
CA PRO A 129 6.95 -12.25 18.25
C PRO A 129 5.72 -11.38 18.51
N THR A 130 4.55 -11.96 18.32
CA THR A 130 3.26 -11.27 18.34
C THR A 130 2.27 -12.05 19.19
N ARG A 131 1.52 -11.37 20.06
CA ARG A 131 0.55 -11.99 20.97
C ARG A 131 -0.73 -11.13 21.06
N SER A 132 -1.77 -11.72 21.57
CA SER A 132 -2.94 -10.96 22.03
C SER A 132 -2.56 -10.09 23.24
N ILE A 133 -3.38 -9.08 23.55
CA ILE A 133 -3.16 -8.23 24.75
C ILE A 133 -3.12 -9.08 26.03
N ALA A 134 -3.96 -10.12 26.11
CA ALA A 134 -4.02 -11.01 27.28
C ALA A 134 -2.75 -11.86 27.47
N GLU A 135 -2.04 -12.15 26.40
CA GLU A 135 -0.82 -12.99 26.36
C GLU A 135 0.46 -12.13 26.27
N ALA A 136 0.37 -10.82 26.46
CA ALA A 136 1.51 -9.91 26.35
C ALA A 136 2.64 -10.23 27.34
N GLY A 137 2.35 -10.93 28.43
CA GLY A 137 3.34 -11.40 29.39
C GLY A 137 4.35 -12.42 28.84
N ASP A 138 4.05 -13.04 27.71
CA ASP A 138 4.94 -14.01 27.04
C ASP A 138 6.00 -13.34 26.17
N LEU A 139 5.94 -12.01 26.01
CA LEU A 139 6.90 -11.23 25.23
C LEU A 139 8.07 -10.75 26.08
N GLN A 140 9.20 -10.53 25.44
CA GLN A 140 10.45 -10.12 26.11
C GLN A 140 10.49 -8.61 26.44
N GLY A 141 9.73 -8.22 27.47
CA GLY A 141 9.90 -6.89 28.08
C GLY A 141 9.45 -5.72 27.22
N PHE A 142 9.73 -4.52 27.70
CA PHE A 142 9.40 -3.26 27.05
C PHE A 142 10.64 -2.64 26.35
N PRO A 143 10.45 -1.79 25.30
CA PRO A 143 9.17 -1.34 24.76
C PRO A 143 8.48 -2.39 23.90
N LEU A 144 7.14 -2.36 23.86
CA LEU A 144 6.32 -3.18 22.97
C LEU A 144 5.59 -2.29 21.94
N MET A 145 5.24 -2.88 20.80
CA MET A 145 4.40 -2.27 19.79
C MET A 145 2.95 -2.73 19.99
N VAL A 146 2.02 -1.80 20.16
CA VAL A 146 0.59 -2.05 20.08
C VAL A 146 0.06 -1.58 18.74
N LYS A 147 -0.72 -2.42 18.08
CA LYS A 147 -1.30 -2.11 16.79
C LYS A 147 -2.65 -2.81 16.57
N PRO A 148 -3.50 -2.29 15.67
CA PRO A 148 -4.72 -2.97 15.30
C PRO A 148 -4.42 -4.38 14.76
N ARG A 149 -5.20 -5.36 15.20
CA ARG A 149 -5.14 -6.74 14.69
C ARG A 149 -5.36 -6.78 13.19
N ARG A 150 -6.28 -5.94 12.69
CA ARG A 150 -6.53 -5.68 11.27
C ARG A 150 -6.33 -4.21 10.99
N GLY A 151 -5.67 -3.87 9.89
CA GLY A 151 -5.37 -2.49 9.51
C GLY A 151 -4.09 -2.39 8.69
N ALA A 152 -3.87 -1.26 8.07
CA ALA A 152 -2.75 -1.00 7.18
C ALA A 152 -2.20 0.43 7.38
N GLY A 153 -1.02 0.72 6.77
CA GLY A 153 -0.46 2.07 6.71
C GLY A 153 0.14 2.60 8.02
N GLY A 154 0.22 1.77 9.06
CA GLY A 154 0.79 2.16 10.36
C GLY A 154 -0.10 3.08 11.20
N PHE A 155 -1.38 3.23 10.83
CA PHE A 155 -2.35 3.96 11.63
C PHE A 155 -2.59 3.26 12.96
N ASP A 156 -2.71 4.05 14.04
CA ASP A 156 -2.93 3.58 15.40
C ASP A 156 -1.83 2.68 15.99
N ASN A 157 -0.70 2.51 15.28
CA ASN A 157 0.48 1.87 15.82
C ASN A 157 1.13 2.79 16.85
N ARG A 158 1.39 2.24 18.04
CA ARG A 158 2.06 3.01 19.13
C ARG A 158 2.99 2.14 19.94
N GLN A 159 4.08 2.72 20.40
CA GLN A 159 4.94 2.11 21.40
C GLN A 159 4.33 2.26 22.79
N ILE A 160 4.52 1.25 23.61
CA ILE A 160 4.23 1.27 25.05
C ILE A 160 5.50 0.87 25.81
N PHE A 161 5.73 1.53 26.94
CA PHE A 161 6.98 1.41 27.69
C PHE A 161 6.80 0.78 29.06
N THR A 162 5.55 0.62 29.51
CA THR A 162 5.24 0.09 30.85
C THR A 162 4.03 -0.84 30.84
N GLY A 163 3.96 -1.71 31.86
CA GLY A 163 2.77 -2.57 32.07
C GLY A 163 1.51 -1.78 32.42
N GLU A 164 1.64 -0.59 33.00
CA GLU A 164 0.51 0.30 33.30
C GLU A 164 -0.13 0.84 32.00
N GLU A 165 0.71 1.25 31.05
CA GLU A 165 0.25 1.66 29.71
C GLU A 165 -0.45 0.51 29.00
N LEU A 166 0.10 -0.72 29.09
CA LEU A 166 -0.49 -1.92 28.51
C LEU A 166 -1.85 -2.25 29.14
N ALA A 167 -1.99 -2.13 30.46
CA ALA A 167 -3.25 -2.40 31.16
C ALA A 167 -4.38 -1.45 30.75
N GLY A 168 -4.06 -0.26 30.23
CA GLY A 168 -5.00 0.70 29.65
C GLY A 168 -5.39 0.44 28.20
N VAL A 169 -4.83 -0.58 27.56
CA VAL A 169 -5.09 -0.92 26.15
C VAL A 169 -6.36 -1.77 26.05
N GLY A 170 -7.32 -1.30 25.25
CA GLY A 170 -8.55 -2.02 24.94
C GLY A 170 -8.85 -2.04 23.45
N GLY A 171 -9.74 -2.95 23.03
CA GLY A 171 -10.12 -3.11 21.62
C GLY A 171 -9.49 -4.33 20.95
N ASP A 172 -9.73 -4.48 19.64
CA ASP A 172 -9.18 -5.57 18.81
C ASP A 172 -7.73 -5.24 18.40
N LEU A 173 -6.83 -5.30 19.38
CA LEU A 173 -5.42 -4.94 19.25
C LEU A 173 -4.53 -6.14 19.53
N ILE A 174 -3.32 -6.09 19.00
CA ILE A 174 -2.23 -7.03 19.29
C ILE A 174 -1.05 -6.29 19.91
N VAL A 175 -0.20 -7.04 20.57
CA VAL A 175 1.13 -6.60 21.01
C VAL A 175 2.21 -7.37 20.26
N GLN A 176 3.28 -6.67 19.96
CA GLN A 176 4.42 -7.21 19.22
C GLN A 176 5.72 -6.69 19.83
N GLU A 177 6.76 -7.51 19.82
CA GLU A 177 8.07 -7.04 20.25
C GLU A 177 8.58 -5.91 19.35
N MET A 178 9.30 -4.98 19.97
CA MET A 178 10.02 -3.95 19.23
C MET A 178 11.35 -4.49 18.74
N VAL A 179 11.49 -4.59 17.43
CA VAL A 179 12.71 -5.03 16.77
C VAL A 179 13.33 -3.86 16.01
N GLU A 180 14.62 -3.63 16.24
CA GLU A 180 15.40 -2.67 15.47
C GLU A 180 15.80 -3.27 14.12
N GLY A 181 15.61 -2.49 13.05
CA GLY A 181 15.94 -2.95 11.72
C GLY A 181 15.48 -1.99 10.63
N THR A 182 15.72 -2.36 9.39
CA THR A 182 15.23 -1.62 8.23
C THR A 182 13.84 -2.13 7.85
N PRO A 183 12.79 -1.28 7.86
CA PRO A 183 11.49 -1.65 7.32
C PRO A 183 11.62 -1.95 5.81
N ALA A 184 11.17 -3.12 5.42
CA ALA A 184 11.27 -3.61 4.04
C ALA A 184 10.01 -4.35 3.64
N SER A 185 9.83 -4.56 2.34
CA SER A 185 8.77 -5.43 1.82
C SER A 185 9.23 -6.18 0.59
N VAL A 186 8.57 -7.30 0.31
CA VAL A 186 8.71 -8.04 -0.95
C VAL A 186 7.40 -7.94 -1.71
N SER A 187 7.48 -7.51 -2.97
CA SER A 187 6.34 -7.58 -3.90
C SER A 187 6.39 -8.93 -4.62
N VAL A 188 5.28 -9.67 -4.57
CA VAL A 188 5.19 -11.04 -5.09
C VAL A 188 3.99 -11.15 -6.03
N VAL A 189 4.15 -11.88 -7.14
CA VAL A 189 3.06 -12.29 -8.03
C VAL A 189 2.96 -13.82 -7.99
N ALA A 190 1.76 -14.35 -7.78
CA ALA A 190 1.55 -15.77 -7.60
C ALA A 190 0.28 -16.25 -8.34
N ASP A 191 0.23 -17.55 -8.69
CA ASP A 191 -0.90 -18.17 -9.39
C ASP A 191 -1.72 -19.13 -8.52
N GLY A 192 -1.33 -19.27 -7.23
CA GLY A 192 -1.95 -20.16 -6.26
C GLY A 192 -1.18 -21.47 -6.04
N GLU A 193 -0.18 -21.75 -6.87
CA GLU A 193 0.73 -22.90 -6.75
C GLU A 193 2.19 -22.43 -6.64
N GLU A 194 2.61 -21.54 -7.53
CA GLU A 194 3.95 -20.97 -7.57
C GLU A 194 3.90 -19.44 -7.38
N ALA A 195 5.00 -18.86 -6.93
CA ALA A 195 5.15 -17.43 -6.70
C ALA A 195 6.48 -16.90 -7.23
N VAL A 196 6.47 -15.64 -7.66
CA VAL A 196 7.67 -14.92 -8.12
C VAL A 196 7.78 -13.61 -7.36
N ALA A 197 8.83 -13.46 -6.56
CA ALA A 197 9.20 -12.18 -5.96
C ALA A 197 9.75 -11.25 -7.03
N VAL A 198 9.03 -10.18 -7.31
CA VAL A 198 9.38 -9.22 -8.36
C VAL A 198 10.33 -8.13 -7.88
N SER A 199 10.29 -7.81 -6.59
CA SER A 199 11.25 -6.87 -5.97
C SER A 199 11.24 -6.92 -4.45
N ALA A 200 12.40 -6.62 -3.86
CA ALA A 200 12.49 -6.17 -2.47
C ALA A 200 12.50 -4.63 -2.45
N ASN A 201 11.82 -4.05 -1.48
CA ASN A 201 11.61 -2.60 -1.36
C ASN A 201 12.00 -2.13 0.03
N GLU A 202 12.61 -0.96 0.14
CA GLU A 202 12.77 -0.24 1.41
C GLU A 202 11.52 0.58 1.67
N GLN A 203 10.93 0.45 2.84
CA GLN A 203 9.77 1.24 3.24
C GLN A 203 10.21 2.53 3.95
N LEU A 204 9.59 3.64 3.59
CA LEU A 204 9.75 4.93 4.25
C LEU A 204 8.69 5.03 5.34
N ILE A 205 9.09 4.81 6.59
CA ILE A 205 8.20 4.84 7.75
C ILE A 205 8.50 6.07 8.60
N GLY A 206 7.46 6.80 9.03
CA GLY A 206 7.57 7.96 9.91
C GLY A 206 8.52 9.04 9.38
N THR A 207 8.61 9.20 8.07
CA THR A 207 9.63 10.01 7.42
C THR A 207 9.34 11.52 7.56
N ASP A 208 10.03 12.18 8.48
CA ASP A 208 9.81 13.59 8.86
C ASP A 208 9.79 14.55 7.66
N TRP A 209 10.73 14.41 6.73
CA TRP A 209 10.78 15.31 5.57
C TRP A 209 9.62 15.09 4.58
N LEU A 210 8.82 14.02 4.70
CA LEU A 210 7.54 13.83 4.00
C LEU A 210 6.33 14.27 4.85
N GLY A 211 6.56 14.75 6.08
CA GLY A 211 5.51 15.08 7.04
C GLY A 211 4.93 13.84 7.76
N GLY A 212 5.60 12.70 7.62
CA GLY A 212 5.24 11.46 8.32
C GLY A 212 5.60 11.54 9.80
N THR A 213 4.80 10.88 10.64
CA THR A 213 5.02 10.79 12.09
C THR A 213 4.83 9.36 12.57
N GLY A 214 5.52 8.98 13.64
CA GLY A 214 5.40 7.65 14.25
C GLY A 214 5.69 6.53 13.26
N PHE A 215 4.74 5.61 13.09
CA PHE A 215 4.88 4.42 12.24
C PHE A 215 4.14 4.55 10.90
N ARG A 216 3.76 5.76 10.52
CA ARG A 216 3.03 6.01 9.28
C ARG A 216 3.86 5.62 8.06
N TYR A 217 3.27 4.85 7.16
CA TYR A 217 3.85 4.56 5.86
C TYR A 217 3.88 5.82 5.00
N CYS A 218 5.06 6.19 4.54
CA CYS A 218 5.31 7.39 3.74
C CYS A 218 5.77 7.07 2.30
N GLY A 219 5.76 5.82 1.91
CA GLY A 219 6.21 5.39 0.58
C GLY A 219 7.34 4.37 0.63
N ASN A 220 8.05 4.22 -0.50
CA ASN A 220 9.11 3.23 -0.61
C ASN A 220 10.14 3.59 -1.69
N ILE A 221 11.27 2.90 -1.63
CA ILE A 221 12.35 2.93 -2.61
C ILE A 221 12.58 1.51 -3.10
N THR A 222 12.65 1.31 -4.41
CA THR A 222 12.84 0.04 -5.09
C THR A 222 14.03 0.13 -6.06
N PRO A 223 14.97 -0.83 -6.08
CA PRO A 223 15.06 -1.96 -5.17
C PRO A 223 15.53 -1.57 -3.77
N LEU A 224 15.33 -2.46 -2.81
CA LEU A 224 16.04 -2.39 -1.53
C LEU A 224 17.53 -2.52 -1.81
N ASP A 225 18.29 -1.51 -1.43
CA ASP A 225 19.76 -1.48 -1.57
C ASP A 225 20.38 -1.24 -0.22
N ARG A 226 21.08 -2.25 0.28
CA ARG A 226 21.82 -2.18 1.52
C ARG A 226 23.16 -2.90 1.32
N PRO A 227 24.28 -2.16 1.25
CA PRO A 227 25.58 -2.76 1.03
C PRO A 227 25.89 -3.93 1.97
N ARG A 228 26.39 -5.04 1.46
CA ARG A 228 26.71 -6.28 2.15
C ARG A 228 25.51 -7.15 2.59
N TYR A 229 24.28 -6.79 2.21
CA TYR A 229 23.08 -7.54 2.55
C TYR A 229 22.44 -8.26 1.34
N ASP A 230 23.13 -8.35 0.20
CA ASP A 230 22.59 -8.97 -1.02
C ASP A 230 22.07 -10.40 -0.78
N ALA A 231 22.82 -11.22 -0.01
CA ALA A 231 22.39 -12.58 0.32
C ALA A 231 21.14 -12.58 1.22
N VAL A 232 21.07 -11.67 2.20
CA VAL A 232 19.91 -11.56 3.11
C VAL A 232 18.69 -11.02 2.37
N ILE A 233 18.89 -10.13 1.40
CA ILE A 233 17.80 -9.63 0.53
C ILE A 233 17.28 -10.75 -0.37
N ALA A 234 18.18 -11.59 -0.91
CA ALA A 234 17.79 -12.77 -1.68
C ALA A 234 16.97 -13.76 -0.82
N GLU A 235 17.45 -14.07 0.38
CA GLU A 235 16.74 -14.90 1.36
C GLU A 235 15.35 -14.32 1.69
N MET A 236 15.25 -13.01 1.92
CA MET A 236 13.97 -12.34 2.17
C MET A 236 12.99 -12.50 1.00
N MET A 237 13.48 -12.46 -0.24
CA MET A 237 12.66 -12.68 -1.42
C MET A 237 12.19 -14.14 -1.52
N GLU A 238 13.06 -15.10 -1.23
CA GLU A 238 12.72 -16.53 -1.19
C GLU A 238 11.69 -16.84 -0.10
N ILE A 239 11.84 -16.27 1.10
CA ILE A 239 10.83 -16.37 2.18
C ILE A 239 9.48 -15.81 1.70
N GLY A 240 9.50 -14.67 0.99
CA GLY A 240 8.29 -14.07 0.44
C GLY A 240 7.57 -14.96 -0.58
N GLU A 241 8.32 -15.64 -1.45
CA GLU A 241 7.78 -16.64 -2.39
C GLU A 241 7.20 -17.82 -1.63
N GLU A 242 7.94 -18.43 -0.72
CA GLU A 242 7.52 -19.61 0.02
C GLU A 242 6.27 -19.36 0.86
N ILE A 243 6.18 -18.24 1.58
CA ILE A 243 4.97 -17.85 2.33
C ILE A 243 3.77 -17.73 1.38
N THR A 244 3.96 -17.07 0.22
CA THR A 244 2.89 -16.85 -0.75
C THR A 244 2.38 -18.15 -1.35
N GLU A 245 3.27 -19.10 -1.64
CA GLU A 245 2.95 -20.45 -2.14
C GLU A 245 2.22 -21.27 -1.10
N ARG A 246 2.74 -21.36 0.14
CA ARG A 246 2.09 -22.12 1.24
C ARG A 246 0.71 -21.59 1.57
N LEU A 247 0.51 -20.28 1.52
CA LEU A 247 -0.79 -19.63 1.68
C LEU A 247 -1.67 -19.75 0.41
N ARG A 248 -1.12 -20.27 -0.70
CA ARG A 248 -1.80 -20.39 -2.00
C ARG A 248 -2.48 -19.09 -2.42
N LEU A 249 -1.72 -17.99 -2.38
CA LEU A 249 -2.21 -16.68 -2.80
C LEU A 249 -2.14 -16.55 -4.32
N VAL A 250 -3.00 -15.67 -4.88
CA VAL A 250 -3.08 -15.41 -6.32
C VAL A 250 -2.94 -13.91 -6.58
N GLY A 251 -2.39 -13.54 -7.72
CA GLY A 251 -2.25 -12.15 -8.12
C GLY A 251 -1.08 -11.46 -7.46
N SER A 252 -1.16 -10.15 -7.35
CA SER A 252 -0.17 -9.31 -6.67
C SER A 252 -0.38 -9.38 -5.17
N ASN A 253 0.69 -9.69 -4.44
CA ASN A 253 0.72 -9.80 -2.99
C ASN A 253 1.96 -9.08 -2.45
N GLY A 254 1.99 -8.76 -1.18
CA GLY A 254 3.15 -8.16 -0.52
C GLY A 254 3.37 -8.73 0.87
N ILE A 255 4.63 -8.94 1.20
CA ILE A 255 5.06 -9.37 2.51
C ILE A 255 5.93 -8.29 3.11
N ASP A 256 5.58 -7.81 4.31
CA ASP A 256 6.33 -6.80 5.03
C ASP A 256 7.29 -7.45 6.03
N PHE A 257 8.49 -6.89 6.10
CA PHE A 257 9.60 -7.39 6.91
C PHE A 257 10.24 -6.28 7.75
N ILE A 258 10.87 -6.67 8.85
CA ILE A 258 11.97 -5.92 9.44
C ILE A 258 13.26 -6.66 9.13
N LEU A 259 14.19 -5.99 8.46
CA LEU A 259 15.53 -6.51 8.21
C LEU A 259 16.41 -6.17 9.41
N ALA A 260 16.44 -7.07 10.38
CA ALA A 260 17.22 -6.98 11.62
C ALA A 260 18.66 -7.48 11.42
N GLU A 261 19.52 -7.34 12.44
CA GLU A 261 20.87 -7.94 12.43
C GLU A 261 20.82 -9.47 12.37
N SER A 262 19.78 -10.07 12.98
CA SER A 262 19.56 -11.52 12.96
C SER A 262 19.05 -12.08 11.64
N GLY A 263 18.69 -11.23 10.69
CA GLY A 263 18.08 -11.60 9.42
C GLY A 263 16.71 -10.97 9.19
N PRO A 264 15.99 -11.39 8.14
CA PRO A 264 14.67 -10.90 7.83
C PRO A 264 13.62 -11.51 8.78
N LEU A 265 12.81 -10.67 9.41
CA LEU A 265 11.69 -11.09 10.26
C LEU A 265 10.37 -10.65 9.60
N VAL A 266 9.46 -11.59 9.39
CA VAL A 266 8.14 -11.31 8.80
C VAL A 266 7.28 -10.51 9.78
N LEU A 267 6.60 -9.47 9.27
CA LEU A 267 5.67 -8.64 10.02
C LEU A 267 4.21 -8.88 9.66
N GLU A 268 3.91 -8.85 8.36
CA GLU A 268 2.55 -9.04 7.85
C GLU A 268 2.54 -9.47 6.39
N VAL A 269 1.44 -10.08 5.97
CA VAL A 269 1.17 -10.44 4.58
C VAL A 269 -0.02 -9.62 4.09
N ASN A 270 0.16 -8.97 2.95
CA ASN A 270 -0.84 -8.14 2.29
C ASN A 270 -1.32 -8.85 1.00
N PRO A 271 -2.44 -9.61 1.02
CA PRO A 271 -2.91 -10.39 -0.13
C PRO A 271 -3.65 -9.51 -1.17
N ARG A 272 -3.00 -8.43 -1.61
CA ARG A 272 -3.52 -7.39 -2.50
C ARG A 272 -2.39 -6.58 -3.14
N PHE A 273 -2.73 -5.69 -4.07
CA PHE A 273 -1.81 -4.66 -4.54
C PHE A 273 -1.29 -3.77 -3.40
N GLN A 274 0.01 -3.48 -3.42
CA GLN A 274 0.68 -2.67 -2.40
C GLN A 274 0.92 -1.25 -2.87
N GLY A 275 1.17 -0.35 -1.91
CA GLY A 275 1.59 1.02 -2.18
C GLY A 275 2.94 1.15 -2.89
N SER A 276 3.71 0.07 -2.97
CA SER A 276 5.00 0.01 -3.69
C SER A 276 4.86 -0.06 -5.21
N LEU A 277 3.66 -0.31 -5.76
CA LEU A 277 3.41 -0.58 -7.18
C LEU A 277 4.12 0.42 -8.11
N ASP A 278 3.91 1.72 -7.89
CA ASP A 278 4.52 2.75 -8.75
C ASP A 278 6.06 2.67 -8.75
N ALA A 279 6.69 2.51 -7.58
CA ALA A 279 8.14 2.45 -7.47
C ALA A 279 8.71 1.16 -8.08
N VAL A 280 8.00 0.03 -7.93
CA VAL A 280 8.37 -1.25 -8.54
C VAL A 280 8.32 -1.14 -10.07
N GLU A 281 7.24 -0.62 -10.64
CA GLU A 281 7.12 -0.44 -12.09
C GLU A 281 8.17 0.54 -12.64
N ILE A 282 8.45 1.63 -11.93
CA ILE A 282 9.50 2.59 -12.31
C ILE A 282 10.88 1.91 -12.31
N SER A 283 11.17 1.11 -11.29
CA SER A 283 12.46 0.44 -11.13
C SER A 283 12.68 -0.67 -12.15
N THR A 284 11.67 -1.53 -12.35
CA THR A 284 11.80 -2.75 -13.13
C THR A 284 11.36 -2.59 -14.59
N GLY A 285 10.43 -1.68 -14.86
CA GLY A 285 9.73 -1.55 -16.12
C GLY A 285 8.71 -2.66 -16.39
N MET A 286 8.42 -3.51 -15.38
CA MET A 286 7.34 -4.49 -15.44
C MET A 286 6.01 -3.79 -15.18
N ASN A 287 4.97 -4.14 -15.92
CA ASN A 287 3.61 -3.75 -15.59
C ASN A 287 3.01 -4.78 -14.61
N LEU A 288 2.83 -4.37 -13.34
CA LEU A 288 2.36 -5.27 -12.29
C LEU A 288 0.90 -5.66 -12.44
N PHE A 289 0.07 -4.79 -13.01
CA PHE A 289 -1.32 -5.15 -13.28
C PHE A 289 -1.42 -6.26 -14.32
N GLN A 290 -0.63 -6.18 -15.40
CA GLN A 290 -0.59 -7.23 -16.41
C GLN A 290 -0.08 -8.56 -15.83
N ALA A 291 0.98 -8.52 -15.01
CA ALA A 291 1.49 -9.70 -14.33
C ALA A 291 0.42 -10.32 -13.39
N HIS A 292 -0.26 -9.47 -12.60
CA HIS A 292 -1.39 -9.90 -11.78
C HIS A 292 -2.52 -10.55 -12.59
N LEU A 293 -2.91 -9.94 -13.70
CA LEU A 293 -3.98 -10.47 -14.54
C LEU A 293 -3.62 -11.83 -15.14
N LEU A 294 -2.37 -12.00 -15.60
CA LEU A 294 -1.88 -13.24 -16.21
C LEU A 294 -1.74 -14.36 -15.18
N SER A 295 -1.44 -14.04 -13.92
CA SER A 295 -1.34 -15.05 -12.88
C SER A 295 -2.68 -15.77 -12.61
N PHE A 296 -3.81 -15.10 -12.79
CA PHE A 296 -5.14 -15.74 -12.74
C PHE A 296 -5.41 -16.67 -13.94
N GLU A 297 -4.50 -16.72 -14.90
CA GLU A 297 -4.50 -17.63 -16.04
C GLU A 297 -3.35 -18.67 -15.94
N GLY A 298 -2.70 -18.78 -14.78
CA GLY A 298 -1.58 -19.67 -14.53
C GLY A 298 -0.29 -19.27 -15.26
N GLN A 299 -0.10 -17.96 -15.52
CA GLN A 299 1.10 -17.43 -16.17
C GLN A 299 1.82 -16.46 -15.24
N LEU A 300 2.96 -16.90 -14.73
CA LEU A 300 3.81 -16.07 -13.87
C LEU A 300 4.86 -15.31 -14.70
N PRO A 301 5.25 -14.10 -14.26
CA PRO A 301 6.33 -13.36 -14.90
C PRO A 301 7.70 -13.99 -14.58
N GLU A 302 8.69 -13.73 -15.43
CA GLU A 302 10.08 -13.88 -15.02
C GLU A 302 10.44 -12.80 -14.00
N ARG A 303 11.28 -13.13 -13.01
CA ARG A 303 11.78 -12.14 -12.04
C ARG A 303 12.52 -11.02 -12.76
N PRO A 304 12.04 -9.77 -12.69
CA PRO A 304 12.64 -8.68 -13.43
C PRO A 304 13.98 -8.26 -12.81
N LYS A 305 14.88 -7.76 -13.66
CA LYS A 305 16.09 -7.08 -13.18
C LYS A 305 15.80 -5.59 -13.03
N PRO A 306 16.17 -4.96 -11.90
CA PRO A 306 16.05 -3.52 -11.75
C PRO A 306 16.83 -2.76 -12.84
N ARG A 307 16.21 -1.74 -13.42
CA ARG A 307 16.85 -0.83 -14.41
C ARG A 307 17.47 0.38 -13.73
N GLY A 308 17.16 0.58 -12.46
CA GLY A 308 17.58 1.65 -11.59
C GLY A 308 16.66 1.74 -10.38
N PHE A 309 16.76 2.81 -9.63
CA PHE A 309 15.90 3.05 -8.47
C PHE A 309 14.63 3.78 -8.87
N GLY A 310 13.49 3.22 -8.48
CA GLY A 310 12.20 3.89 -8.45
C GLY A 310 11.85 4.26 -7.01
N ALA A 311 11.26 5.44 -6.80
CA ALA A 311 10.82 5.81 -5.47
C ALA A 311 9.47 6.54 -5.52
N ARG A 312 8.66 6.29 -4.49
CA ARG A 312 7.41 6.98 -4.20
C ARG A 312 7.47 7.54 -2.78
N GLY A 313 7.18 8.82 -2.61
CA GLY A 313 7.03 9.46 -1.32
C GLY A 313 5.66 10.12 -1.20
N ILE A 314 4.88 9.74 -0.19
CA ILE A 314 3.60 10.36 0.13
C ILE A 314 3.88 11.61 0.97
N LEU A 315 3.54 12.77 0.45
CA LEU A 315 3.64 14.02 1.18
C LEU A 315 2.43 14.19 2.09
N PHE A 316 2.68 14.34 3.38
CA PHE A 316 1.66 14.67 4.37
C PHE A 316 1.72 16.16 4.74
N ALA A 317 0.56 16.72 5.02
CA ALA A 317 0.44 18.12 5.42
C ALA A 317 0.97 18.35 6.85
N ASP A 318 1.92 19.26 7.02
CA ASP A 318 2.46 19.69 8.31
C ASP A 318 1.60 20.75 9.03
N GLY A 319 0.54 21.19 8.37
CA GLY A 319 -0.49 22.14 8.80
C GLY A 319 -1.55 22.20 7.73
N ASP A 320 -2.59 23.01 7.90
CA ASP A 320 -3.67 23.16 6.91
C ASP A 320 -3.12 23.79 5.63
N LEU A 321 -3.27 23.08 4.50
CA LEU A 321 -2.77 23.45 3.19
C LEU A 321 -3.93 23.57 2.19
N GLY A 322 -3.98 24.70 1.47
CA GLY A 322 -4.84 24.86 0.29
C GLY A 322 -4.10 24.49 -0.99
N ILE A 323 -4.71 23.68 -1.81
CA ILE A 323 -4.19 23.30 -3.14
C ILE A 323 -4.62 24.34 -4.15
N CYS A 324 -3.72 25.25 -4.52
CA CYS A 324 -4.06 26.44 -5.34
C CYS A 324 -3.98 26.19 -6.85
N ALA A 325 -3.29 25.14 -7.28
CA ALA A 325 -3.06 24.83 -8.68
C ALA A 325 -2.96 23.33 -8.92
N ASP A 326 -3.06 22.92 -10.17
CA ASP A 326 -2.74 21.55 -10.58
C ASP A 326 -1.26 21.26 -10.32
N LEU A 327 -0.98 20.36 -9.40
CA LEU A 327 0.39 20.03 -8.98
C LEU A 327 1.24 19.42 -10.11
N ARG A 328 0.62 18.89 -11.17
CA ARG A 328 1.32 18.38 -12.36
C ARG A 328 2.00 19.51 -13.13
N SER A 329 1.48 20.74 -13.05
CA SER A 329 2.16 21.92 -13.62
C SER A 329 3.44 22.30 -12.88
N VAL A 330 3.58 21.89 -11.62
CA VAL A 330 4.78 22.12 -10.79
C VAL A 330 5.86 21.07 -11.07
N THR A 331 5.43 19.82 -11.23
CA THR A 331 6.29 18.69 -11.63
C THR A 331 5.44 17.57 -12.20
N PRO A 332 5.83 16.95 -13.34
CA PRO A 332 5.09 15.84 -13.92
C PRO A 332 5.25 14.51 -13.12
N TRP A 333 6.15 14.49 -12.15
CA TRP A 333 6.45 13.32 -11.32
C TRP A 333 5.64 13.34 -10.02
N VAL A 334 4.33 13.46 -10.15
CA VAL A 334 3.35 13.37 -9.07
C VAL A 334 2.27 12.38 -9.43
N ALA A 335 1.65 11.83 -8.42
CA ALA A 335 0.54 10.89 -8.47
C ALA A 335 -0.39 11.14 -7.28
N ASP A 336 -1.61 10.60 -7.31
CA ASP A 336 -2.63 10.91 -6.31
C ASP A 336 -2.85 12.43 -6.25
N VAL A 337 -3.12 13.05 -7.41
CA VAL A 337 -3.10 14.50 -7.60
C VAL A 337 -4.44 15.12 -7.21
N PRO A 338 -4.50 15.87 -6.10
CA PRO A 338 -5.75 16.47 -5.64
C PRO A 338 -6.23 17.57 -6.59
N ARG A 339 -7.54 17.83 -6.59
CA ARG A 339 -8.13 18.90 -7.40
C ARG A 339 -7.73 20.27 -6.87
N PRO A 340 -7.45 21.26 -7.76
CA PRO A 340 -7.31 22.65 -7.34
C PRO A 340 -8.54 23.13 -6.57
N GLY A 341 -8.32 23.84 -5.47
CA GLY A 341 -9.37 24.28 -4.55
C GLY A 341 -9.63 23.34 -3.37
N SER A 342 -9.09 22.12 -3.38
CA SER A 342 -9.17 21.23 -2.23
C SER A 342 -8.26 21.67 -1.08
N MET A 343 -8.53 21.14 0.11
CA MET A 343 -7.79 21.42 1.33
C MET A 343 -7.32 20.12 1.96
N ALA A 344 -6.08 20.12 2.44
CA ALA A 344 -5.54 19.07 3.28
C ALA A 344 -5.34 19.60 4.70
N LYS A 345 -5.85 18.90 5.69
CA LYS A 345 -5.63 19.21 7.12
C LYS A 345 -4.28 18.66 7.56
N ARG A 346 -3.79 19.14 8.71
CA ARG A 346 -2.58 18.57 9.31
C ARG A 346 -2.69 17.05 9.42
N GLY A 347 -1.71 16.35 8.85
CA GLY A 347 -1.62 14.89 8.85
C GLY A 347 -2.34 14.19 7.69
N ASP A 348 -3.10 14.92 6.87
CA ASP A 348 -3.69 14.34 5.65
C ASP A 348 -2.62 14.11 4.57
N PRO A 349 -2.77 13.07 3.74
CA PRO A 349 -1.97 12.93 2.53
C PRO A 349 -2.33 14.04 1.54
N VAL A 350 -1.30 14.66 0.93
CA VAL A 350 -1.46 15.75 -0.04
C VAL A 350 -1.34 15.24 -1.47
N VAL A 351 -0.28 14.50 -1.73
CA VAL A 351 0.08 14.01 -3.07
C VAL A 351 1.20 12.99 -2.95
N SER A 352 1.27 12.03 -3.85
CA SER A 352 2.43 11.17 -3.99
C SER A 352 3.46 11.79 -4.94
N ILE A 353 4.72 11.78 -4.54
CA ILE A 353 5.86 12.25 -5.34
C ILE A 353 6.59 11.02 -5.85
N LEU A 354 6.82 10.96 -7.16
CA LEU A 354 7.54 9.87 -7.79
C LEU A 354 8.95 10.33 -8.18
N SER A 355 9.88 9.39 -8.28
CA SER A 355 11.21 9.65 -8.83
C SER A 355 11.87 8.39 -9.38
N CYS A 356 12.90 8.59 -10.22
CA CYS A 356 13.80 7.52 -10.64
C CYS A 356 15.23 8.02 -10.64
N GLY A 357 16.19 7.12 -10.49
CA GLY A 357 17.61 7.40 -10.53
C GLY A 357 18.43 6.15 -10.80
N LYS A 358 19.66 6.30 -11.26
CA LYS A 358 20.59 5.18 -11.37
C LYS A 358 21.10 4.73 -9.99
N GLU A 359 21.14 5.65 -9.05
CA GLU A 359 21.53 5.44 -7.67
C GLU A 359 20.39 5.82 -6.72
N LYS A 360 20.33 5.16 -5.55
CA LYS A 360 19.34 5.44 -4.50
C LYS A 360 19.37 6.90 -4.06
N SER A 361 20.56 7.46 -3.83
CA SER A 361 20.74 8.87 -3.46
C SER A 361 20.09 9.81 -4.46
N THR A 362 20.30 9.59 -5.75
CA THR A 362 19.68 10.39 -6.82
C THR A 362 18.16 10.34 -6.76
N ALA A 363 17.56 9.17 -6.59
CA ALA A 363 16.11 9.03 -6.48
C ALA A 363 15.56 9.80 -5.27
N VAL A 364 16.21 9.68 -4.11
CA VAL A 364 15.82 10.37 -2.86
C VAL A 364 15.97 11.89 -2.98
N ASP A 365 17.07 12.40 -3.56
CA ASP A 365 17.30 13.84 -3.74
C ASP A 365 16.27 14.46 -4.68
N LEU A 366 15.87 13.72 -5.72
CA LEU A 366 14.78 14.15 -6.60
C LEU A 366 13.43 14.21 -5.87
N LEU A 367 13.10 13.24 -5.00
CA LEU A 367 11.90 13.33 -4.16
C LEU A 367 11.91 14.59 -3.30
N ARG A 368 13.03 14.85 -2.59
CA ARG A 368 13.20 16.03 -1.72
C ARG A 368 13.07 17.33 -2.49
N GLY A 369 13.72 17.42 -3.66
CA GLY A 369 13.65 18.60 -4.52
C GLY A 369 12.23 18.88 -5.02
N ARG A 370 11.50 17.83 -5.42
CA ARG A 370 10.10 17.93 -5.88
C ARG A 370 9.17 18.34 -4.75
N ARG A 371 9.32 17.73 -3.56
CA ARG A 371 8.60 18.14 -2.35
C ARG A 371 8.71 19.65 -2.11
N GLY A 372 9.92 20.18 -2.14
CA GLY A 372 10.14 21.63 -1.92
C GLY A 372 9.41 22.51 -2.93
N ARG A 373 9.31 22.08 -4.19
CA ARG A 373 8.53 22.79 -5.22
C ARG A 373 7.02 22.73 -4.96
N ILE A 374 6.51 21.55 -4.62
CA ILE A 374 5.08 21.33 -4.31
C ILE A 374 4.63 22.18 -3.12
N LEU A 375 5.37 22.17 -2.02
CA LEU A 375 5.03 22.95 -0.83
C LEU A 375 5.03 24.46 -1.10
N ARG A 376 5.88 24.97 -2.00
CA ARG A 376 5.84 26.38 -2.43
C ARG A 376 4.62 26.72 -3.29
N ALA A 377 4.06 25.74 -4.01
CA ALA A 377 2.86 25.91 -4.82
C ALA A 377 1.57 25.81 -4.01
N CYS A 378 1.62 25.17 -2.82
CA CYS A 378 0.50 25.11 -1.88
C CYS A 378 0.48 26.38 -1.02
N ARG A 379 -0.73 26.83 -0.66
CA ARG A 379 -0.91 27.97 0.26
C ARG A 379 -1.09 27.44 1.68
N ARG A 380 -0.25 27.86 2.61
CA ARG A 380 -0.52 27.65 4.04
C ARG A 380 -1.69 28.53 4.47
N LEU A 381 -2.72 27.91 5.04
CA LEU A 381 -3.84 28.60 5.62
C LEU A 381 -3.44 29.01 7.05
N ARG A 382 -3.67 30.27 7.40
CA ARG A 382 -3.52 30.70 8.79
C ARG A 382 -4.67 30.07 9.57
N THR A 383 -4.36 29.29 10.59
CA THR A 383 -5.35 28.96 11.63
C THR A 383 -5.81 30.27 12.23
N ALA A 384 -7.09 30.61 12.10
CA ALA A 384 -7.67 31.75 12.79
C ALA A 384 -7.46 31.52 14.30
N SER A 385 -6.72 32.41 14.95
CA SER A 385 -6.62 32.39 16.40
C SER A 385 -8.02 32.57 17.00
N PRO A 386 -8.37 31.88 18.13
CA PRO A 386 -9.68 32.01 18.75
C PRO A 386 -10.12 33.44 19.15
N GLY A 387 -9.30 34.45 18.84
CA GLY A 387 -9.52 35.86 19.15
C GLY A 387 -9.99 36.72 17.97
N ASP A 388 -10.07 36.20 16.74
CA ASP A 388 -10.43 37.01 15.55
C ASP A 388 -11.93 37.13 15.28
N TYR A 389 -12.78 36.67 16.16
CA TYR A 389 -14.24 36.82 16.12
C TYR A 389 -14.81 37.81 17.17
N ALA A 390 -14.05 38.87 17.46
CA ALA A 390 -14.53 39.94 18.28
C ALA A 390 -14.47 41.24 17.47
N VAL A 391 -15.49 41.50 16.65
CA VAL A 391 -16.07 42.85 16.36
C VAL A 391 -17.54 42.65 15.98
#